data_1de5202cf6009bba3ef884dfb68330c1
#
_entry.id   1de5202cf6009bba3ef884dfb68330c1
#
_cell.length_a   1.000
_cell.length_b   1.000
_cell.length_c   1.000
_cell.angle_alpha   90.00
_cell.angle_beta   90.00
_cell.angle_gamma   90.00
#
_symmetry.space_group_name_H-M   'P 1'
#
loop_
_entity.id
_entity.type
_entity.pdbx_description
1 polymer ?
#
loop_
_entity_poly.entity_id
_entity_poly.type
_entity_poly.pdbx_seq_one_letter_code
_entity_poly.pdbx_strand_id
1 'polypeptide(L)'
;MPDALAPTVTVDSDHASVVSFAKESSRGARDARERAVKLYYAVRDGIRYDPYSVLLTVDGLKASTTIERGRAWCVPKAVLLAAGCRALGIPARLGFADVKNHLSTQRLRDTMKSDVFYWHGYTAIQLGGRWVKATPAFNIELCAKFRIKPLEFDGSEDSIYHPFDLEGRRHMEYLRFHDEYDDVPIEEIMASYTKHYSGTVYDTPNGDFEREVDEETRDQTC
;
A
#
# COMPACT_ATOMS: atom_id res chain seq x y z
N MET A 1 18.59 -18.72 -0.62
CA MET A 1 17.34 -18.04 -0.19
C MET A 1 17.27 -16.71 -0.91
N PRO A 2 16.12 -16.27 -1.39
CA PRO A 2 15.99 -14.93 -1.95
C PRO A 2 16.49 -13.90 -0.95
N ASP A 3 17.19 -12.87 -1.47
CA ASP A 3 17.83 -11.86 -0.62
C ASP A 3 16.85 -10.71 -0.37
N ALA A 4 16.18 -10.73 0.77
CA ALA A 4 15.23 -9.69 1.19
C ALA A 4 15.88 -8.30 1.44
N LEU A 5 17.19 -8.16 1.18
CA LEU A 5 17.95 -6.91 1.25
C LEU A 5 18.32 -6.38 -0.15
N ALA A 6 18.40 -7.26 -1.16
CA ALA A 6 18.85 -6.86 -2.48
C ALA A 6 17.83 -5.95 -3.19
N PRO A 7 18.28 -4.95 -3.96
CA PRO A 7 17.40 -4.24 -4.87
C PRO A 7 16.87 -5.19 -5.94
N THR A 8 15.66 -4.93 -6.41
CA THR A 8 15.03 -5.64 -7.52
C THR A 8 14.49 -4.66 -8.54
N VAL A 9 13.84 -5.14 -9.58
CA VAL A 9 13.39 -4.26 -10.68
C VAL A 9 12.38 -3.22 -10.23
N THR A 10 11.41 -3.59 -9.35
CA THR A 10 10.41 -2.64 -8.83
C THR A 10 10.78 -2.13 -7.44
N VAL A 11 11.41 -2.97 -6.60
CA VAL A 11 11.95 -2.55 -5.30
C VAL A 11 13.38 -2.01 -5.50
N ASP A 12 13.49 -0.91 -6.24
CA ASP A 12 14.74 -0.24 -6.64
C ASP A 12 15.38 0.53 -5.46
N SER A 13 15.70 -0.23 -4.41
CA SER A 13 16.19 0.29 -3.12
C SER A 13 17.56 0.99 -3.19
N ASP A 14 18.32 0.81 -4.27
CA ASP A 14 19.58 1.48 -4.58
C ASP A 14 19.40 2.78 -5.38
N HIS A 15 18.17 3.09 -5.84
CA HIS A 15 17.91 4.34 -6.55
C HIS A 15 18.13 5.56 -5.65
N ALA A 16 18.79 6.60 -6.16
CA ALA A 16 19.21 7.76 -5.37
C ALA A 16 18.05 8.44 -4.62
N SER A 17 16.87 8.58 -5.24
CA SER A 17 15.70 9.19 -4.61
C SER A 17 15.16 8.31 -3.46
N VAL A 18 15.19 6.97 -3.60
CA VAL A 18 14.76 6.04 -2.55
C VAL A 18 15.70 6.09 -1.36
N VAL A 19 17.02 6.09 -1.62
CA VAL A 19 18.05 6.22 -0.56
C VAL A 19 17.92 7.54 0.19
N SER A 20 17.68 8.66 -0.53
CA SER A 20 17.47 9.97 0.08
C SER A 20 16.21 9.99 0.93
N PHE A 21 15.07 9.55 0.36
CA PHE A 21 13.79 9.45 1.06
C PHE A 21 13.91 8.61 2.34
N ALA A 22 14.55 7.44 2.26
CA ALA A 22 14.72 6.55 3.40
C ALA A 22 15.55 7.18 4.52
N LYS A 23 16.68 7.81 4.18
CA LYS A 23 17.55 8.51 5.14
C LYS A 23 16.86 9.69 5.80
N GLU A 24 16.16 10.51 5.02
CA GLU A 24 15.45 11.68 5.54
C GLU A 24 14.30 11.29 6.45
N SER A 25 13.47 10.35 6.01
CA SER A 25 12.33 9.86 6.78
C SER A 25 12.72 9.20 8.09
N SER A 26 13.89 8.54 8.14
CA SER A 26 14.38 7.84 9.33
C SER A 26 15.31 8.67 10.21
N ARG A 27 15.48 9.98 9.93
CA ARG A 27 16.40 10.84 10.67
C ARG A 27 16.12 10.80 12.17
N GLY A 28 17.19 10.63 12.97
CA GLY A 28 17.14 10.56 14.43
C GLY A 28 16.58 9.24 15.00
N ALA A 29 16.31 8.23 14.15
CA ALA A 29 15.98 6.89 14.63
C ALA A 29 17.23 6.20 15.22
N ARG A 30 17.05 5.49 16.35
CA ARG A 30 18.12 4.87 17.12
C ARG A 30 18.45 3.45 16.65
N ASP A 31 17.46 2.75 16.12
CA ASP A 31 17.57 1.35 15.72
C ASP A 31 16.75 1.05 14.46
N ALA A 32 16.80 -0.20 14.01
CA ALA A 32 16.09 -0.67 12.82
C ALA A 32 14.56 -0.57 12.96
N ARG A 33 14.02 -0.81 14.14
CA ARG A 33 12.59 -0.72 14.42
C ARG A 33 12.11 0.72 14.28
N GLU A 34 12.77 1.67 14.94
CA GLU A 34 12.42 3.11 14.83
C GLU A 34 12.54 3.62 13.40
N ARG A 35 13.53 3.14 12.63
CA ARG A 35 13.66 3.47 11.20
C ARG A 35 12.48 2.97 10.40
N ALA A 36 12.09 1.71 10.58
CA ALA A 36 10.94 1.11 9.88
C ALA A 36 9.62 1.80 10.24
N VAL A 37 9.41 2.14 11.52
CA VAL A 37 8.24 2.88 11.99
C VAL A 37 8.16 4.27 11.35
N LYS A 38 9.24 5.02 11.35
CA LYS A 38 9.28 6.35 10.72
C LYS A 38 9.06 6.27 9.21
N LEU A 39 9.65 5.28 8.53
CA LEU A 39 9.41 5.02 7.11
C LEU A 39 7.95 4.68 6.83
N TYR A 40 7.34 3.84 7.66
CA TYR A 40 5.93 3.50 7.52
C TYR A 40 5.04 4.75 7.49
N TYR A 41 5.20 5.64 8.48
CA TYR A 41 4.41 6.88 8.53
C TYR A 41 4.74 7.83 7.39
N ALA A 42 6.01 7.93 6.98
CA ALA A 42 6.40 8.74 5.83
C ALA A 42 5.76 8.25 4.52
N VAL A 43 5.66 6.93 4.32
CA VAL A 43 4.97 6.36 3.16
C VAL A 43 3.46 6.48 3.30
N ARG A 44 2.89 6.16 4.48
CA ARG A 44 1.44 6.20 4.71
C ARG A 44 0.88 7.59 4.45
N ASP A 45 1.49 8.61 5.02
CA ASP A 45 0.96 9.98 5.02
C ASP A 45 1.62 10.89 3.96
N GLY A 46 2.89 10.63 3.61
CA GLY A 46 3.60 11.42 2.60
C GLY A 46 3.27 11.07 1.15
N ILE A 47 2.72 9.87 0.89
CA ILE A 47 2.27 9.44 -0.43
C ILE A 47 0.74 9.31 -0.42
N ARG A 48 0.06 10.18 -1.17
CA ARG A 48 -1.41 10.20 -1.23
C ARG A 48 -1.94 8.88 -1.80
N TYR A 49 -2.94 8.29 -1.15
CA TYR A 49 -3.61 7.10 -1.70
C TYR A 49 -4.51 7.47 -2.88
N ASP A 50 -4.31 6.80 -4.00
CA ASP A 50 -5.07 7.04 -5.22
C ASP A 50 -5.28 5.73 -6.00
N PRO A 51 -6.45 5.07 -5.87
CA PRO A 51 -6.75 3.83 -6.56
C PRO A 51 -7.05 4.04 -8.06
N TYR A 52 -7.17 5.30 -8.52
CA TYR A 52 -7.30 5.63 -9.94
C TYR A 52 -5.95 5.74 -10.65
N SER A 53 -4.85 5.69 -9.91
CA SER A 53 -3.49 5.82 -10.45
C SER A 53 -2.84 4.47 -10.81
N VAL A 54 -3.64 3.43 -11.07
CA VAL A 54 -3.12 2.08 -11.37
C VAL A 54 -2.34 2.08 -12.67
N LEU A 55 -1.04 1.76 -12.58
CA LEU A 55 -0.16 1.48 -13.72
C LEU A 55 0.54 0.16 -13.46
N LEU A 56 0.02 -0.93 -14.07
CA LEU A 56 0.63 -2.26 -13.99
C LEU A 56 1.73 -2.42 -15.05
N THR A 57 2.75 -1.60 -14.92
CA THR A 57 4.00 -1.70 -15.68
C THR A 57 5.16 -1.71 -14.71
N VAL A 58 6.30 -2.24 -15.11
CA VAL A 58 7.52 -2.20 -14.29
C VAL A 58 7.80 -0.78 -13.79
N ASP A 59 7.81 0.19 -14.71
CA ASP A 59 8.09 1.59 -14.35
C ASP A 59 7.02 2.21 -13.45
N GLY A 60 5.75 1.86 -13.65
CA GLY A 60 4.66 2.36 -12.82
C GLY A 60 4.66 1.82 -11.38
N LEU A 61 5.36 0.69 -11.16
CA LEU A 61 5.44 0.01 -9.86
C LEU A 61 6.73 0.30 -9.10
N LYS A 62 7.72 0.98 -9.69
CA LYS A 62 8.98 1.32 -9.02
C LYS A 62 8.77 2.21 -7.79
N ALA A 63 9.57 1.96 -6.74
CA ALA A 63 9.58 2.81 -5.57
C ALA A 63 9.98 4.26 -5.91
N SER A 64 10.98 4.44 -6.78
CA SER A 64 11.41 5.76 -7.27
C SER A 64 10.31 6.53 -8.00
N THR A 65 9.53 5.86 -8.85
CA THR A 65 8.37 6.45 -9.53
C THR A 65 7.27 6.85 -8.54
N THR A 66 7.06 6.06 -7.48
CA THR A 66 6.09 6.37 -6.43
C THR A 66 6.46 7.68 -5.71
N ILE A 67 7.74 7.90 -5.42
CA ILE A 67 8.24 9.15 -4.83
C ILE A 67 8.01 10.33 -5.78
N GLU A 68 8.37 10.18 -7.06
CA GLU A 68 8.21 11.23 -8.07
C GLU A 68 6.74 11.66 -8.22
N ARG A 69 5.81 10.69 -8.22
CA ARG A 69 4.39 10.95 -8.41
C ARG A 69 3.69 11.49 -7.16
N GLY A 70 4.21 11.24 -5.96
CA GLY A 70 3.62 11.66 -4.69
C GLY A 70 2.25 11.03 -4.38
N ARG A 71 1.77 10.12 -5.23
CA ARG A 71 0.50 9.41 -5.09
C ARG A 71 0.58 8.00 -5.65
N ALA A 72 -0.10 7.06 -5.03
CA ALA A 72 -0.11 5.68 -5.45
C ALA A 72 -1.24 4.87 -4.79
N TRP A 73 -1.55 3.72 -5.36
CA TRP A 73 -2.41 2.73 -4.75
C TRP A 73 -1.61 1.79 -3.82
N CYS A 74 -2.25 0.78 -3.23
CA CYS A 74 -1.66 -0.04 -2.16
C CYS A 74 -0.33 -0.71 -2.54
N VAL A 75 -0.22 -1.28 -3.76
CA VAL A 75 0.99 -2.03 -4.17
C VAL A 75 2.21 -1.13 -4.28
N PRO A 76 2.25 -0.03 -5.05
CA PRO A 76 3.43 0.83 -5.11
C PRO A 76 3.78 1.46 -3.75
N LYS A 77 2.80 1.71 -2.86
CA LYS A 77 3.09 2.18 -1.50
C LYS A 77 3.79 1.09 -0.68
N ALA A 78 3.38 -0.17 -0.80
CA ALA A 78 4.08 -1.30 -0.18
C ALA A 78 5.49 -1.48 -0.76
N VAL A 79 5.65 -1.33 -2.09
CA VAL A 79 6.95 -1.37 -2.77
C VAL A 79 7.89 -0.28 -2.22
N LEU A 80 7.41 0.96 -2.08
CA LEU A 80 8.21 2.05 -1.53
C LEU A 80 8.64 1.79 -0.08
N LEU A 81 7.76 1.24 0.75
CA LEU A 81 8.11 0.88 2.13
C LEU A 81 9.18 -0.22 2.16
N ALA A 82 9.04 -1.27 1.32
CA ALA A 82 10.03 -2.33 1.21
C ALA A 82 11.38 -1.79 0.72
N ALA A 83 11.37 -0.95 -0.33
CA ALA A 83 12.58 -0.33 -0.87
C ALA A 83 13.29 0.57 0.16
N GLY A 84 12.53 1.39 0.89
CA GLY A 84 13.08 2.22 1.97
C GLY A 84 13.69 1.40 3.10
N CYS A 85 13.04 0.29 3.50
CA CYS A 85 13.60 -0.64 4.47
C CYS A 85 14.93 -1.25 3.98
N ARG A 86 14.95 -1.80 2.75
CA ARG A 86 16.16 -2.39 2.16
C ARG A 86 17.30 -1.36 2.02
N ALA A 87 16.99 -0.12 1.62
CA ALA A 87 17.97 0.97 1.53
C ALA A 87 18.62 1.29 2.88
N LEU A 88 17.96 0.97 4.00
CA LEU A 88 18.47 1.12 5.36
C LEU A 88 19.04 -0.17 5.96
N GLY A 89 19.19 -1.23 5.16
CA GLY A 89 19.70 -2.53 5.60
C GLY A 89 18.72 -3.33 6.44
N ILE A 90 17.39 -3.08 6.30
CA ILE A 90 16.33 -3.81 6.98
C ILE A 90 15.71 -4.77 5.98
N PRO A 91 15.74 -6.11 6.21
CA PRO A 91 15.13 -7.06 5.29
C PRO A 91 13.63 -6.84 5.16
N ALA A 92 13.15 -6.77 3.92
CA ALA A 92 11.74 -6.55 3.63
C ALA A 92 11.31 -7.31 2.38
N ARG A 93 10.06 -7.80 2.38
CA ARG A 93 9.39 -8.50 1.27
C ARG A 93 8.05 -7.86 0.98
N LEU A 94 7.55 -8.13 -0.20
CA LEU A 94 6.19 -7.76 -0.59
C LEU A 94 5.26 -8.92 -0.29
N GLY A 95 4.16 -8.64 0.37
CA GLY A 95 3.09 -9.60 0.57
C GLY A 95 1.80 -9.10 -0.06
N PHE A 96 0.92 -10.02 -0.38
CA PHE A 96 -0.35 -9.71 -1.04
C PHE A 96 -1.50 -10.47 -0.41
N ALA A 97 -2.69 -9.88 -0.48
CA ALA A 97 -3.92 -10.52 -0.05
C ALA A 97 -5.11 -10.11 -0.92
N ASP A 98 -6.09 -11.01 -1.07
CA ASP A 98 -7.39 -10.63 -1.61
C ASP A 98 -8.24 -10.12 -0.45
N VAL A 99 -8.77 -8.90 -0.59
CA VAL A 99 -9.52 -8.25 0.47
C VAL A 99 -10.88 -7.76 -0.06
N LYS A 100 -11.92 -7.92 0.73
CA LYS A 100 -13.20 -7.31 0.46
C LYS A 100 -13.24 -5.96 1.15
N ASN A 101 -13.38 -4.89 0.35
CA ASN A 101 -13.43 -3.53 0.86
C ASN A 101 -14.85 -2.97 0.70
N HIS A 102 -15.48 -2.65 1.83
CA HIS A 102 -16.82 -2.09 1.88
C HIS A 102 -16.81 -0.55 1.77
N LEU A 103 -15.63 0.08 1.86
CA LEU A 103 -15.44 1.53 1.76
C LEU A 103 -14.71 1.88 0.46
N SER A 104 -15.47 2.17 -0.58
CA SER A 104 -14.96 2.65 -1.86
C SER A 104 -15.96 3.62 -2.49
N THR A 105 -15.52 4.46 -3.43
CA THR A 105 -16.42 5.34 -4.17
C THR A 105 -17.30 4.55 -5.13
N GLN A 106 -18.47 5.11 -5.47
CA GLN A 106 -19.38 4.48 -6.44
C GLN A 106 -18.67 4.25 -7.78
N ARG A 107 -17.89 5.23 -8.25
CA ARG A 107 -17.10 5.12 -9.48
C ARG A 107 -16.14 3.93 -9.45
N LEU A 108 -15.43 3.73 -8.33
CA LEU A 108 -14.49 2.61 -8.22
C LEU A 108 -15.24 1.27 -8.27
N ARG A 109 -16.37 1.16 -7.58
CA ARG A 109 -17.23 -0.04 -7.62
C ARG A 109 -17.74 -0.32 -9.04
N ASP A 110 -18.20 0.72 -9.74
CA ASP A 110 -18.73 0.60 -11.10
C ASP A 110 -17.64 0.21 -12.11
N THR A 111 -16.42 0.69 -11.90
CA THR A 111 -15.24 0.36 -12.72
C THR A 111 -14.80 -1.08 -12.48
N MET A 112 -14.63 -1.47 -11.23
CA MET A 112 -14.14 -2.81 -10.86
C MET A 112 -15.20 -3.89 -11.04
N LYS A 113 -16.50 -3.55 -10.91
CA LYS A 113 -17.65 -4.47 -10.85
C LYS A 113 -17.45 -5.59 -9.80
N SER A 114 -16.69 -5.28 -8.76
CA SER A 114 -16.33 -6.19 -7.68
C SER A 114 -16.10 -5.38 -6.41
N ASP A 115 -16.47 -5.94 -5.27
CA ASP A 115 -16.12 -5.44 -3.94
C ASP A 115 -14.84 -6.11 -3.39
N VAL A 116 -14.25 -7.04 -4.16
CA VAL A 116 -13.00 -7.70 -3.83
C VAL A 116 -11.84 -7.02 -4.55
N PHE A 117 -10.89 -6.57 -3.77
CA PHE A 117 -9.62 -6.02 -4.22
C PHE A 117 -8.57 -7.14 -4.21
N TYR A 118 -8.32 -7.70 -5.37
CA TYR A 118 -7.33 -8.75 -5.55
C TYR A 118 -5.92 -8.18 -5.46
N TRP A 119 -5.01 -8.92 -4.84
CA TRP A 119 -3.60 -8.54 -4.70
C TRP A 119 -3.38 -7.23 -3.95
N HIS A 120 -4.15 -6.99 -2.89
CA HIS A 120 -3.88 -5.85 -1.99
C HIS A 120 -2.50 -6.00 -1.35
N GLY A 121 -1.62 -4.99 -1.58
CA GLY A 121 -0.22 -5.05 -1.18
C GLY A 121 0.01 -4.67 0.29
N TYR A 122 0.91 -5.40 0.95
CA TYR A 122 1.52 -5.04 2.22
C TYR A 122 3.03 -5.31 2.18
N THR A 123 3.77 -4.84 3.16
CA THR A 123 5.20 -5.09 3.32
C THR A 123 5.43 -5.97 4.54
N ALA A 124 6.12 -7.11 4.38
CA ALA A 124 6.65 -7.89 5.48
C ALA A 124 8.06 -7.39 5.81
N ILE A 125 8.31 -6.97 7.05
CA ILE A 125 9.56 -6.35 7.51
C ILE A 125 10.16 -7.22 8.60
N GLN A 126 11.45 -7.55 8.52
CA GLN A 126 12.13 -8.32 9.57
C GLN A 126 12.66 -7.40 10.67
N LEU A 127 12.05 -7.46 11.84
CA LEU A 127 12.40 -6.66 13.00
C LEU A 127 12.60 -7.55 14.22
N GLY A 128 13.74 -7.44 14.88
CA GLY A 128 14.03 -8.24 16.07
C GLY A 128 13.97 -9.77 15.87
N GLY A 129 14.32 -10.23 14.67
CA GLY A 129 14.30 -11.66 14.30
C GLY A 129 12.91 -12.19 13.91
N ARG A 130 11.87 -11.36 13.87
CA ARG A 130 10.50 -11.72 13.45
C ARG A 130 10.10 -10.94 12.21
N TRP A 131 9.24 -11.54 11.39
CA TRP A 131 8.57 -10.85 10.30
C TRP A 131 7.27 -10.24 10.81
N VAL A 132 7.08 -8.94 10.55
CA VAL A 132 5.86 -8.20 10.88
C VAL A 132 5.30 -7.56 9.61
N LYS A 133 3.98 -7.56 9.45
CA LYS A 133 3.29 -7.03 8.27
C LYS A 133 2.92 -5.56 8.50
N ALA A 134 3.10 -4.74 7.49
CA ALA A 134 2.75 -3.32 7.53
C ALA A 134 2.03 -2.92 6.24
N THR A 135 0.85 -2.31 6.36
CA THR A 135 0.04 -1.83 5.24
C THR A 135 -0.03 -0.30 5.24
N PRO A 136 0.83 0.40 4.48
CA PRO A 136 0.86 1.87 4.46
C PRO A 136 -0.12 2.49 3.46
N ALA A 137 -1.27 1.84 3.17
CA ALA A 137 -2.11 2.23 2.05
C ALA A 137 -2.83 3.57 2.30
N PHE A 138 -3.76 3.64 3.25
CA PHE A 138 -4.59 4.83 3.44
C PHE A 138 -3.88 5.87 4.29
N ASN A 139 -3.73 7.08 3.75
CA ASN A 139 -3.20 8.24 4.49
C ASN A 139 -4.23 8.74 5.53
N ILE A 140 -3.74 9.46 6.53
CA ILE A 140 -4.53 9.86 7.70
C ILE A 140 -5.74 10.71 7.32
N GLU A 141 -5.61 11.60 6.33
CA GLU A 141 -6.70 12.45 5.84
C GLU A 141 -7.82 11.61 5.21
N LEU A 142 -7.45 10.59 4.42
CA LEU A 142 -8.41 9.68 3.81
C LEU A 142 -9.13 8.84 4.88
N CYS A 143 -8.40 8.37 5.90
CA CYS A 143 -9.00 7.66 7.03
C CYS A 143 -10.03 8.52 7.76
N ALA A 144 -9.73 9.81 7.97
CA ALA A 144 -10.66 10.75 8.60
C ALA A 144 -11.94 10.92 7.78
N LYS A 145 -11.84 11.03 6.45
CA LYS A 145 -12.98 11.14 5.54
C LYS A 145 -13.87 9.90 5.56
N PHE A 146 -13.28 8.72 5.55
CA PHE A 146 -14.00 7.44 5.67
C PHE A 146 -14.48 7.12 7.09
N ARG A 147 -14.12 7.92 8.10
CA ARG A 147 -14.39 7.65 9.51
C ARG A 147 -13.85 6.30 9.98
N ILE A 148 -12.67 5.94 9.51
CA ILE A 148 -11.95 4.74 9.94
C ILE A 148 -10.74 5.12 10.78
N LYS A 149 -10.35 4.22 11.69
CA LYS A 149 -9.11 4.39 12.44
C LYS A 149 -7.92 4.18 11.50
N PRO A 150 -6.97 5.12 11.42
CA PRO A 150 -5.76 4.89 10.65
C PRO A 150 -4.97 3.72 11.26
N LEU A 151 -4.30 2.97 10.40
CA LEU A 151 -3.42 1.89 10.85
C LEU A 151 -2.18 2.47 11.51
N GLU A 152 -1.99 2.10 12.77
CA GLU A 152 -0.79 2.43 13.53
C GLU A 152 0.22 1.28 13.40
N PHE A 153 1.50 1.62 13.33
CA PHE A 153 2.59 0.65 13.26
C PHE A 153 3.69 1.01 14.25
N ASP A 154 4.01 0.10 15.15
CA ASP A 154 5.07 0.25 16.15
C ASP A 154 6.26 -0.71 15.92
N GLY A 155 6.17 -1.54 14.88
CA GLY A 155 7.19 -2.52 14.53
C GLY A 155 7.22 -3.75 15.44
N SER A 156 6.25 -3.94 16.33
CA SER A 156 6.17 -5.11 17.22
C SER A 156 5.15 -6.14 16.78
N GLU A 157 4.05 -5.70 16.22
CA GLU A 157 2.93 -6.52 15.76
C GLU A 157 2.53 -6.19 14.33
N ASP A 158 1.76 -7.06 13.69
CA ASP A 158 1.22 -6.84 12.36
C ASP A 158 0.29 -5.62 12.36
N SER A 159 0.50 -4.73 11.39
CA SER A 159 -0.35 -3.59 11.10
C SER A 159 -1.08 -3.83 9.79
N ILE A 160 -2.19 -4.55 9.87
CA ILE A 160 -3.11 -4.84 8.78
C ILE A 160 -4.51 -4.34 9.13
N TYR A 161 -5.36 -4.11 8.15
CA TYR A 161 -6.68 -3.54 8.39
C TYR A 161 -7.54 -4.38 9.31
N HIS A 162 -8.19 -3.69 10.28
CA HIS A 162 -9.21 -4.30 11.10
C HIS A 162 -10.49 -4.55 10.27
N PRO A 163 -11.25 -5.61 10.59
CA PRO A 163 -12.48 -5.90 9.85
C PRO A 163 -13.60 -4.88 10.08
N PHE A 164 -13.48 -3.99 11.09
CA PHE A 164 -14.55 -3.07 11.48
C PHE A 164 -14.06 -1.61 11.52
N ASP A 165 -14.96 -0.68 11.11
CA ASP A 165 -14.77 0.76 11.26
C ASP A 165 -15.05 1.23 12.71
N LEU A 166 -15.02 2.56 12.93
CA LEU A 166 -15.26 3.15 14.26
C LEU A 166 -16.70 3.00 14.75
N GLU A 167 -17.63 2.69 13.85
CA GLU A 167 -19.06 2.49 14.15
C GLU A 167 -19.43 1.00 14.23
N GLY A 168 -18.43 0.10 14.15
CA GLY A 168 -18.62 -1.36 14.22
C GLY A 168 -19.15 -1.97 12.92
N ARG A 169 -19.15 -1.24 11.80
CA ARG A 169 -19.53 -1.76 10.48
C ARG A 169 -18.34 -2.48 9.85
N ARG A 170 -18.61 -3.49 9.05
CA ARG A 170 -17.55 -4.18 8.31
C ARG A 170 -16.87 -3.22 7.34
N HIS A 171 -15.53 -3.21 7.40
CA HIS A 171 -14.69 -2.30 6.62
C HIS A 171 -13.84 -3.06 5.61
N MET A 172 -12.94 -3.91 6.07
CA MET A 172 -12.04 -4.66 5.20
C MET A 172 -11.87 -6.09 5.72
N GLU A 173 -12.19 -7.05 4.88
CA GLU A 173 -12.10 -8.46 5.22
C GLU A 173 -11.00 -9.13 4.37
N TYR A 174 -10.02 -9.76 5.02
CA TYR A 174 -9.02 -10.56 4.34
C TYR A 174 -9.62 -11.91 3.97
N LEU A 175 -9.71 -12.18 2.66
CA LEU A 175 -10.29 -13.41 2.13
C LEU A 175 -9.23 -14.49 1.92
N ARG A 176 -8.04 -14.07 1.44
CA ARG A 176 -6.92 -14.95 1.14
C ARG A 176 -5.62 -14.18 1.24
N PHE A 177 -4.60 -14.77 1.86
CA PHE A 177 -3.22 -14.31 1.75
C PHE A 177 -2.52 -15.10 0.63
N HIS A 178 -1.77 -14.38 -0.19
CA HIS A 178 -0.83 -14.95 -1.17
C HIS A 178 0.55 -15.13 -0.51
N ASP A 179 1.50 -15.67 -1.28
CA ASP A 179 2.89 -15.79 -0.84
C ASP A 179 3.57 -14.42 -0.67
N GLU A 180 4.75 -14.42 -0.07
CA GLU A 180 5.63 -13.26 0.02
C GLU A 180 6.71 -13.34 -1.05
N TYR A 181 6.96 -12.19 -1.69
CA TYR A 181 7.82 -12.05 -2.88
C TYR A 181 8.95 -11.06 -2.61
N ASP A 182 10.09 -11.23 -3.27
CA ASP A 182 11.17 -10.26 -3.21
C ASP A 182 10.97 -9.09 -4.19
N ASP A 183 10.17 -9.30 -5.24
CA ASP A 183 9.75 -8.28 -6.22
C ASP A 183 8.26 -8.41 -6.51
N VAL A 184 7.66 -7.46 -7.23
CA VAL A 184 6.24 -7.54 -7.61
C VAL A 184 6.03 -8.64 -8.65
N PRO A 185 5.16 -9.64 -8.40
CA PRO A 185 4.83 -10.67 -9.38
C PRO A 185 3.82 -10.13 -10.41
N ILE A 186 4.29 -9.25 -11.30
CA ILE A 186 3.45 -8.46 -12.22
C ILE A 186 2.57 -9.36 -13.10
N GLU A 187 3.13 -10.44 -13.63
CA GLU A 187 2.41 -11.35 -14.53
C GLU A 187 1.24 -12.05 -13.82
N GLU A 188 1.44 -12.47 -12.57
CA GLU A 188 0.39 -13.10 -11.75
C GLU A 188 -0.71 -12.09 -11.41
N ILE A 189 -0.35 -10.87 -11.05
CA ILE A 189 -1.30 -9.78 -10.78
C ILE A 189 -2.10 -9.46 -12.03
N MET A 190 -1.45 -9.30 -13.19
CA MET A 190 -2.12 -9.02 -14.46
C MET A 190 -3.09 -10.13 -14.87
N ALA A 191 -2.68 -11.39 -14.73
CA ALA A 191 -3.53 -12.54 -15.01
C ALA A 191 -4.77 -12.57 -14.09
N SER A 192 -4.57 -12.27 -12.80
CA SER A 192 -5.66 -12.16 -11.83
C SER A 192 -6.62 -11.02 -12.16
N TYR A 193 -6.10 -9.84 -12.50
CA TYR A 193 -6.92 -8.67 -12.84
C TYR A 193 -7.71 -8.90 -14.13
N THR A 194 -7.10 -9.52 -15.15
CA THR A 194 -7.79 -9.89 -16.39
C THR A 194 -8.96 -10.86 -16.12
N LYS A 195 -8.76 -11.77 -15.17
CA LYS A 195 -9.78 -12.76 -14.80
C LYS A 195 -10.94 -12.16 -14.00
N HIS A 196 -10.65 -11.25 -13.08
CA HIS A 196 -11.61 -10.81 -12.05
C HIS A 196 -12.17 -9.42 -12.29
N TYR A 197 -11.48 -8.57 -13.03
CA TYR A 197 -11.93 -7.24 -13.40
C TYR A 197 -12.21 -7.18 -14.90
N SER A 198 -13.26 -6.56 -15.31
CA SER A 198 -13.75 -6.56 -16.70
C SER A 198 -12.90 -5.73 -17.69
N GLY A 199 -11.57 -5.74 -17.54
CA GLY A 199 -10.61 -5.06 -18.44
C GLY A 199 -10.50 -3.55 -18.28
N THR A 200 -11.41 -2.93 -17.54
CA THR A 200 -11.51 -1.46 -17.38
C THR A 200 -10.69 -0.90 -16.21
N VAL A 201 -10.06 -1.74 -15.38
CA VAL A 201 -9.23 -1.27 -14.25
C VAL A 201 -7.99 -0.49 -14.73
N TYR A 202 -7.55 -0.74 -15.97
CA TYR A 202 -6.43 -0.03 -16.61
C TYR A 202 -6.85 1.30 -17.25
N ASP A 203 -8.14 1.46 -17.54
CA ASP A 203 -8.73 2.65 -18.14
C ASP A 203 -9.47 3.50 -17.09
N THR A 204 -8.97 3.52 -15.84
CA THR A 204 -9.60 4.34 -14.81
C THR A 204 -9.65 5.79 -15.26
N PRO A 205 -10.87 6.37 -15.37
CA PRO A 205 -11.00 7.73 -15.86
C PRO A 205 -10.29 8.69 -14.88
N ASN A 206 -9.77 9.78 -15.42
CA ASN A 206 -9.22 10.87 -14.63
C ASN A 206 -10.26 11.32 -13.58
N GLY A 207 -10.13 10.83 -12.35
CA GLY A 207 -10.98 11.15 -11.21
C GLY A 207 -10.13 11.70 -10.06
N ASP A 208 -10.75 12.40 -9.14
CA ASP A 208 -10.15 12.75 -7.86
C ASP A 208 -10.83 11.89 -6.78
N PHE A 209 -10.18 10.78 -6.45
CA PHE A 209 -10.71 9.80 -5.50
C PHE A 209 -11.05 10.44 -4.15
N GLU A 210 -10.19 11.31 -3.67
CA GLU A 210 -10.37 11.94 -2.37
C GLU A 210 -11.53 12.94 -2.35
N ARG A 211 -11.74 13.65 -3.45
CA ARG A 211 -12.90 14.52 -3.62
C ARG A 211 -14.21 13.72 -3.69
N GLU A 212 -14.20 12.61 -4.43
CA GLU A 212 -15.37 11.73 -4.53
C GLU A 212 -15.73 11.12 -3.18
N VAL A 213 -14.74 10.72 -2.38
CA VAL A 213 -14.96 10.28 -1.00
C VAL A 213 -15.62 11.38 -0.17
N ASP A 214 -15.14 12.62 -0.27
CA ASP A 214 -15.74 13.77 0.44
C ASP A 214 -17.20 13.99 0.04
N GLU A 215 -17.52 13.93 -1.24
CA GLU A 215 -18.85 14.10 -1.77
C GLU A 215 -19.80 12.99 -1.25
N GLU A 216 -19.41 11.72 -1.41
CA GLU A 216 -20.23 10.58 -1.02
C GLU A 216 -20.41 10.43 0.51
N THR A 217 -19.43 10.85 1.32
CA THR A 217 -19.53 10.75 2.78
C THR A 217 -20.36 11.90 3.40
N ARG A 218 -20.44 13.08 2.76
CA ARG A 218 -21.32 14.17 3.20
C ARG A 218 -22.80 13.79 3.06
N ASP A 219 -23.16 13.12 1.97
CA ASP A 219 -24.56 12.76 1.71
C ASP A 219 -25.08 11.68 2.70
N GLN A 220 -24.20 10.96 3.40
CA GLN A 220 -24.57 9.98 4.42
C GLN A 220 -24.82 10.58 5.80
N THR A 221 -24.64 11.90 5.96
CA THR A 221 -24.78 12.62 7.24
C THR A 221 -26.03 13.52 7.33
N CYS A 222 -26.93 13.48 6.35
CA CYS A 222 -28.21 14.22 6.35
C CYS A 222 -29.40 13.32 6.72
#